data_7d7cc2239d4792483c8bb1d36c544e00
#
_entry.id   7d7cc2239d4792483c8bb1d36c544e00
#
_cell.length_a   1.000
_cell.length_b   1.000
_cell.length_c   1.000
_cell.angle_alpha   90.00
_cell.angle_beta   90.00
_cell.angle_gamma   90.00
#
_symmetry.space_group_name_H-M   'P 1'
#
loop_
_entity.id
_entity.type
_entity.pdbx_description
1 polymer ?
#
loop_
_entity_poly.entity_id
_entity_poly.type
_entity_poly.pdbx_seq_one_letter_code
_entity_poly.pdbx_strand_id
1 'polypeptide(L)'
;VKDLEVTIDLGNANYKMLIDGKRVIDSSNVEEVPTGTFGAYSVNGKSYLFGEGAIVKYNTNKIIEDKRALLGRALYPVVESEQNVVVTTLLPLSLYINNDNKERYKELLKGKYVVSNPNGYTKTINVQEVNICCEGFSALITRPELLKEALFLIEIGGVDLTGCFVNRTPVASQSFASERGMNIFYTELAKVLTSKTLESYSNKDAELLYNKYEELTDDLKQ
;
A
#
# COMPACT_ATOMS: atom_id res chain seq x y z
N VAL A 1 -13.43 8.43 25.36
CA VAL A 1 -13.48 8.50 23.88
C VAL A 1 -13.09 7.13 23.38
N LYS A 2 -13.89 6.53 22.48
CA LYS A 2 -13.59 5.23 21.90
C LYS A 2 -12.41 5.41 20.92
N ASP A 3 -11.42 4.53 20.99
CA ASP A 3 -10.32 4.54 20.04
C ASP A 3 -10.85 4.29 18.64
N LEU A 4 -10.29 4.98 17.64
CA LEU A 4 -10.67 4.82 16.24
C LEU A 4 -9.93 3.60 15.67
N GLU A 5 -10.68 2.66 15.12
CA GLU A 5 -10.10 1.48 14.45
C GLU A 5 -9.91 1.75 12.96
N VAL A 6 -8.70 1.56 12.48
CA VAL A 6 -8.32 1.75 11.08
C VAL A 6 -7.63 0.48 10.57
N THR A 7 -8.14 -0.07 9.48
CA THR A 7 -7.41 -1.12 8.74
C THR A 7 -6.77 -0.50 7.51
N ILE A 8 -5.45 -0.65 7.35
CA ILE A 8 -4.72 -0.08 6.23
C ILE A 8 -3.67 -1.05 5.66
N ASP A 9 -3.75 -1.29 4.37
CA ASP A 9 -2.65 -1.87 3.60
C ASP A 9 -1.76 -0.74 3.07
N LEU A 10 -0.55 -0.64 3.59
CA LEU A 10 0.46 0.30 3.12
C LEU A 10 1.22 -0.34 1.93
N GLY A 11 0.49 -0.66 0.86
CA GLY A 11 1.05 -1.26 -0.35
C GLY A 11 2.18 -0.43 -0.99
N ASN A 12 2.88 -1.00 -1.95
CA ASN A 12 4.02 -0.32 -2.59
C ASN A 12 3.59 0.61 -3.74
N ALA A 13 2.51 0.29 -4.45
CA ALA A 13 1.93 1.16 -5.49
C ALA A 13 0.85 2.09 -4.92
N ASN A 14 -0.12 1.53 -4.21
CA ASN A 14 -1.21 2.25 -3.57
C ASN A 14 -1.40 1.77 -2.14
N TYR A 15 -1.79 2.67 -1.23
CA TYR A 15 -2.34 2.26 0.04
C TYR A 15 -3.86 2.10 -0.08
N LYS A 16 -4.41 1.19 0.71
CA LYS A 16 -5.85 0.93 0.79
C LYS A 16 -6.26 0.98 2.25
N MET A 17 -7.17 1.86 2.59
CA MET A 17 -7.61 2.04 3.98
C MET A 17 -9.11 1.79 4.09
N LEU A 18 -9.51 1.12 5.16
CA LEU A 18 -10.90 0.95 5.58
C LEU A 18 -11.08 1.60 6.94
N ILE A 19 -12.03 2.51 7.04
CA ILE A 19 -12.39 3.24 8.25
C ILE A 19 -13.89 3.49 8.26
N ASP A 20 -14.58 3.13 9.33
CA ASP A 20 -16.04 3.27 9.49
C ASP A 20 -16.83 2.78 8.25
N GLY A 21 -16.40 1.64 7.67
CA GLY A 21 -17.01 1.06 6.48
C GLY A 21 -16.68 1.78 5.16
N LYS A 22 -15.97 2.89 5.20
CA LYS A 22 -15.53 3.64 4.00
C LYS A 22 -14.18 3.15 3.52
N ARG A 23 -14.04 2.93 2.23
CA ARG A 23 -12.80 2.55 1.58
C ARG A 23 -12.12 3.78 0.95
N VAL A 24 -10.84 3.94 1.24
CA VAL A 24 -9.96 4.94 0.63
C VAL A 24 -8.84 4.22 -0.09
N ILE A 25 -8.53 4.62 -1.33
CA ILE A 25 -7.39 4.15 -2.10
C ILE A 25 -6.67 5.38 -2.62
N ASP A 26 -5.38 5.46 -2.39
CA ASP A 26 -4.54 6.56 -2.90
C ASP A 26 -3.11 6.07 -3.13
N SER A 27 -2.31 6.86 -3.82
CA SER A 27 -0.93 6.53 -4.16
C SER A 27 -0.05 6.35 -2.91
N SER A 28 0.84 5.37 -2.95
CA SER A 28 1.86 5.14 -1.94
C SER A 28 3.19 5.85 -2.24
N ASN A 29 3.26 6.67 -3.28
CA ASN A 29 4.47 7.42 -3.59
C ASN A 29 4.76 8.43 -2.49
N VAL A 30 5.99 8.37 -1.95
CA VAL A 30 6.48 9.24 -0.87
C VAL A 30 7.89 9.69 -1.21
N GLU A 31 8.15 10.98 -1.09
CA GLU A 31 9.47 11.56 -1.29
C GLU A 31 9.79 12.55 -0.17
N GLU A 32 10.87 12.30 0.58
CA GLU A 32 11.39 13.29 1.54
C GLU A 32 12.01 14.45 0.75
N VAL A 33 11.61 15.68 1.08
CA VAL A 33 12.01 16.89 0.37
C VAL A 33 12.48 17.97 1.35
N PRO A 34 13.21 19.00 0.90
CA PRO A 34 13.60 20.12 1.75
C PRO A 34 12.39 20.81 2.39
N THR A 35 12.57 21.28 3.62
CA THR A 35 11.56 22.09 4.32
C THR A 35 11.22 23.35 3.50
N GLY A 36 9.92 23.63 3.38
CA GLY A 36 9.42 24.75 2.58
C GLY A 36 9.11 24.40 1.12
N THR A 37 9.30 23.16 0.71
CA THR A 37 8.86 22.71 -0.63
C THR A 37 7.35 22.90 -0.77
N PHE A 38 6.93 23.54 -1.87
CA PHE A 38 5.52 23.78 -2.17
C PHE A 38 4.74 22.47 -2.27
N GLY A 39 3.57 22.42 -1.67
CA GLY A 39 2.71 21.21 -1.67
C GLY A 39 3.14 20.11 -0.70
N ALA A 40 4.25 20.27 0.02
CA ALA A 40 4.72 19.28 0.97
C ALA A 40 3.88 19.26 2.25
N TYR A 41 3.67 18.05 2.77
CA TYR A 41 3.23 17.81 4.14
C TYR A 41 4.43 17.77 5.07
N SER A 42 4.25 18.15 6.33
CA SER A 42 5.23 17.84 7.37
C SER A 42 4.73 16.66 8.20
N VAL A 43 5.58 15.67 8.42
CA VAL A 43 5.31 14.55 9.33
C VAL A 43 6.47 14.44 10.31
N ASN A 44 6.20 14.66 11.59
CA ASN A 44 7.20 14.68 12.67
C ASN A 44 8.42 15.55 12.37
N GLY A 45 8.21 16.73 11.77
CA GLY A 45 9.23 17.72 11.48
C GLY A 45 10.01 17.51 10.17
N LYS A 46 9.76 16.44 9.44
CA LYS A 46 10.29 16.21 8.09
C LYS A 46 9.24 16.53 7.03
N SER A 47 9.68 17.02 5.88
CA SER A 47 8.79 17.40 4.78
C SER A 47 8.75 16.33 3.71
N TYR A 48 7.53 16.03 3.22
CA TYR A 48 7.30 14.98 2.24
C TYR A 48 6.31 15.43 1.16
N LEU A 49 6.61 15.08 -0.08
CA LEU A 49 5.63 15.04 -1.16
C LEU A 49 4.98 13.67 -1.23
N PHE A 50 3.70 13.62 -1.61
CA PHE A 50 2.91 12.40 -1.74
C PHE A 50 2.19 12.34 -3.08
N GLY A 51 1.97 11.13 -3.59
CA GLY A 51 1.20 10.91 -4.81
C GLY A 51 1.91 11.40 -6.06
N GLU A 52 1.21 12.16 -6.90
CA GLU A 52 1.73 12.62 -8.20
C GLU A 52 2.91 13.60 -8.07
N GLY A 53 3.06 14.27 -6.93
CA GLY A 53 4.18 15.17 -6.66
C GLY A 53 5.47 14.48 -6.24
N ALA A 54 5.43 13.18 -5.94
CA ALA A 54 6.57 12.43 -5.45
C ALA A 54 7.16 11.52 -6.55
N ILE A 55 8.48 11.30 -6.49
CA ILE A 55 9.15 10.34 -7.37
C ILE A 55 8.65 8.92 -7.06
N VAL A 56 8.31 8.17 -8.11
CA VAL A 56 7.92 6.77 -7.98
C VAL A 56 9.12 5.94 -7.55
N LYS A 57 9.04 5.35 -6.37
CA LYS A 57 10.06 4.45 -5.84
C LYS A 57 9.49 3.03 -5.79
N TYR A 58 10.10 2.12 -6.51
CA TYR A 58 9.79 0.70 -6.39
C TYR A 58 10.63 0.10 -5.26
N ASN A 59 10.06 0.04 -4.06
CA ASN A 59 10.74 -0.54 -2.90
C ASN A 59 9.84 -1.60 -2.28
N THR A 60 10.31 -2.84 -2.27
CA THR A 60 9.59 -3.97 -1.66
C THR A 60 9.71 -4.00 -0.12
N ASN A 61 10.67 -3.25 0.45
CA ASN A 61 10.81 -3.17 1.90
C ASN A 61 9.71 -2.30 2.52
N LYS A 62 8.88 -2.90 3.37
CA LYS A 62 7.82 -2.21 4.12
C LYS A 62 8.29 -1.62 5.46
N ILE A 63 9.48 -1.97 5.95
CA ILE A 63 9.98 -1.51 7.25
C ILE A 63 10.92 -0.32 7.04
N ILE A 64 10.36 0.79 6.53
CA ILE A 64 11.08 2.04 6.22
C ILE A 64 10.27 3.26 6.67
N GLU A 65 10.95 4.38 6.93
CA GLU A 65 10.35 5.64 7.38
C GLU A 65 9.30 6.20 6.40
N ASP A 66 9.44 5.96 5.09
CA ASP A 66 8.43 6.35 4.11
C ASP A 66 7.04 5.77 4.44
N LYS A 67 6.96 4.54 5.00
CA LYS A 67 5.69 3.94 5.42
C LYS A 67 5.11 4.60 6.65
N ARG A 68 5.96 5.08 7.57
CA ARG A 68 5.53 5.91 8.70
C ARG A 68 4.97 7.23 8.22
N ALA A 69 5.67 7.92 7.32
CA ALA A 69 5.19 9.18 6.74
C ALA A 69 3.87 9.00 5.99
N LEU A 70 3.76 7.92 5.20
CA LEU A 70 2.55 7.57 4.45
C LEU A 70 1.36 7.30 5.39
N LEU A 71 1.57 6.57 6.50
CA LEU A 71 0.52 6.35 7.51
C LEU A 71 0.04 7.68 8.09
N GLY A 72 0.95 8.57 8.48
CA GLY A 72 0.59 9.89 8.99
C GLY A 72 -0.25 10.69 7.99
N ARG A 73 0.14 10.69 6.70
CA ARG A 73 -0.62 11.34 5.62
C ARG A 73 -2.00 10.71 5.42
N ALA A 74 -2.08 9.37 5.43
CA ALA A 74 -3.34 8.66 5.24
C ALA A 74 -4.35 8.91 6.38
N LEU A 75 -3.87 8.97 7.61
CA LEU A 75 -4.70 9.24 8.79
C LEU A 75 -5.13 10.71 8.91
N TYR A 76 -4.34 11.65 8.42
CA TYR A 76 -4.57 13.09 8.59
C TYR A 76 -5.98 13.56 8.20
N PRO A 77 -6.59 13.17 7.04
CA PRO A 77 -7.92 13.65 6.66
C PRO A 77 -9.06 13.01 7.45
N VAL A 78 -8.83 11.85 8.08
CA VAL A 78 -9.90 11.01 8.65
C VAL A 78 -9.89 10.97 10.18
N VAL A 79 -8.81 11.45 10.81
CA VAL A 79 -8.64 11.42 12.28
C VAL A 79 -8.74 12.82 12.83
N GLU A 80 -9.43 12.99 13.96
CA GLU A 80 -9.43 14.26 14.69
C GLU A 80 -8.11 14.47 15.43
N SER A 81 -7.79 15.74 15.73
CA SER A 81 -6.57 16.04 16.50
C SER A 81 -6.66 15.45 17.91
N GLU A 82 -5.54 14.94 18.42
CA GLU A 82 -5.40 14.25 19.71
C GLU A 82 -6.20 12.94 19.83
N GLN A 83 -6.75 12.42 18.74
CA GLN A 83 -7.47 11.16 18.75
C GLN A 83 -6.52 9.97 18.81
N ASN A 84 -6.92 8.97 19.60
CA ASN A 84 -6.25 7.69 19.66
C ASN A 84 -6.71 6.78 18.52
N VAL A 85 -5.75 6.08 17.93
CA VAL A 85 -5.98 5.19 16.78
C VAL A 85 -5.39 3.82 17.05
N VAL A 86 -6.17 2.77 16.77
CA VAL A 86 -5.70 1.40 16.66
C VAL A 86 -5.59 1.07 15.18
N VAL A 87 -4.39 0.73 14.73
CA VAL A 87 -4.10 0.43 13.32
C VAL A 87 -3.94 -1.07 13.13
N THR A 88 -4.71 -1.65 12.21
CA THR A 88 -4.45 -2.99 11.68
C THR A 88 -3.83 -2.85 10.29
N THR A 89 -2.64 -3.41 10.09
CA THR A 89 -1.93 -3.32 8.81
C THR A 89 -1.41 -4.68 8.35
N LEU A 90 -0.87 -4.73 7.14
CA LEU A 90 -0.47 -5.96 6.47
C LEU A 90 1.05 -6.00 6.25
N LEU A 91 1.63 -7.20 6.40
CA LEU A 91 2.99 -7.50 5.95
C LEU A 91 2.96 -8.66 4.95
N PRO A 92 3.77 -8.61 3.89
CA PRO A 92 3.95 -9.73 3.01
C PRO A 92 4.48 -10.94 3.79
N LEU A 93 4.10 -12.13 3.36
CA LEU A 93 4.40 -13.38 4.08
C LEU A 93 5.89 -13.50 4.42
N SER A 94 6.78 -13.14 3.50
CA SER A 94 8.24 -13.20 3.71
C SER A 94 8.74 -12.40 4.92
N LEU A 95 8.07 -11.30 5.25
CA LEU A 95 8.36 -10.49 6.43
C LEU A 95 7.55 -10.95 7.64
N TYR A 96 6.29 -11.38 7.40
CA TYR A 96 5.36 -11.76 8.46
C TYR A 96 5.78 -13.00 9.26
N ILE A 97 6.43 -13.98 8.62
CA ILE A 97 6.92 -15.21 9.30
C ILE A 97 8.02 -14.95 10.33
N ASN A 98 8.71 -13.82 10.23
CA ASN A 98 9.74 -13.41 11.18
C ASN A 98 9.14 -12.48 12.23
N ASN A 99 9.19 -12.90 13.51
CA ASN A 99 8.65 -12.13 14.62
C ASN A 99 9.39 -10.80 14.81
N ASP A 100 10.70 -10.74 14.60
CA ASP A 100 11.49 -9.52 14.74
C ASP A 100 11.05 -8.47 13.70
N ASN A 101 10.74 -8.89 12.48
CA ASN A 101 10.20 -8.00 11.46
C ASN A 101 8.81 -7.45 11.85
N LYS A 102 7.95 -8.29 12.43
CA LYS A 102 6.63 -7.83 12.92
C LYS A 102 6.79 -6.78 14.02
N GLU A 103 7.63 -7.04 15.01
CA GLU A 103 7.84 -6.09 16.13
C GLU A 103 8.48 -4.79 15.62
N ARG A 104 9.51 -4.86 14.76
CA ARG A 104 10.11 -3.67 14.15
C ARG A 104 9.10 -2.84 13.34
N TYR A 105 8.18 -3.49 12.63
CA TYR A 105 7.15 -2.77 11.88
C TYR A 105 6.10 -2.15 12.80
N LYS A 106 5.69 -2.84 13.88
CA LYS A 106 4.83 -2.25 14.91
C LYS A 106 5.46 -1.02 15.55
N GLU A 107 6.72 -1.12 15.97
CA GLU A 107 7.45 -0.01 16.58
C GLU A 107 7.61 1.16 15.62
N LEU A 108 7.89 0.90 14.35
CA LEU A 108 7.97 1.92 13.31
C LEU A 108 6.66 2.71 13.19
N LEU A 109 5.52 2.03 13.19
CA LEU A 109 4.21 2.66 12.95
C LEU A 109 3.54 3.17 14.22
N LYS A 110 3.89 2.67 15.39
CA LYS A 110 3.33 3.09 16.68
C LYS A 110 3.88 4.46 17.10
N GLY A 111 3.04 5.21 17.82
CA GLY A 111 3.46 6.44 18.50
C GLY A 111 2.73 7.69 18.03
N LYS A 112 3.28 8.83 18.40
CA LYS A 112 2.73 10.15 18.10
C LYS A 112 3.14 10.61 16.70
N TYR A 113 2.19 11.15 15.97
CA TYR A 113 2.36 11.80 14.68
C TYR A 113 1.94 13.26 14.80
N VAL A 114 2.83 14.18 14.47
CA VAL A 114 2.52 15.57 14.28
C VAL A 114 2.52 15.83 12.78
N VAL A 115 1.34 15.99 12.19
CA VAL A 115 1.17 16.10 10.74
C VAL A 115 0.63 17.47 10.40
N SER A 116 1.35 18.22 9.55
CA SER A 116 0.88 19.49 8.99
C SER A 116 0.62 19.32 7.50
N ASN A 117 -0.52 19.80 7.02
CA ASN A 117 -0.83 19.80 5.59
C ASN A 117 -0.12 21.00 4.89
N PRO A 118 -0.14 21.08 3.54
CA PRO A 118 0.49 22.17 2.80
C PRO A 118 -0.02 23.57 3.14
N ASN A 119 -1.22 23.68 3.71
CA ASN A 119 -1.81 24.96 4.15
C ASN A 119 -1.41 25.34 5.59
N GLY A 120 -0.54 24.56 6.24
CA GLY A 120 -0.05 24.80 7.60
C GLY A 120 -0.98 24.31 8.73
N TYR A 121 -2.13 23.72 8.43
CA TYR A 121 -2.98 23.15 9.48
C TYR A 121 -2.35 21.88 10.05
N THR A 122 -2.19 21.85 11.37
CA THR A 122 -1.50 20.76 12.08
C THR A 122 -2.49 19.94 12.89
N LYS A 123 -2.33 18.62 12.84
CA LYS A 123 -3.00 17.66 13.72
C LYS A 123 -1.97 16.80 14.45
N THR A 124 -2.30 16.43 15.68
CA THR A 124 -1.60 15.39 16.42
C THR A 124 -2.45 14.13 16.40
N ILE A 125 -1.86 13.00 16.03
CA ILE A 125 -2.53 11.69 15.95
C ILE A 125 -1.74 10.70 16.80
N ASN A 126 -2.44 9.93 17.66
CA ASN A 126 -1.81 8.98 18.57
C ASN A 126 -2.10 7.55 18.11
N VAL A 127 -1.15 6.90 17.40
CA VAL A 127 -1.25 5.47 17.09
C VAL A 127 -0.83 4.68 18.34
N GLN A 128 -1.81 4.21 19.09
CA GLN A 128 -1.58 3.53 20.38
C GLN A 128 -1.23 2.07 20.21
N GLU A 129 -1.84 1.43 19.22
CA GLU A 129 -1.66 0.01 18.96
C GLU A 129 -1.56 -0.25 17.46
N VAL A 130 -0.69 -1.20 17.09
CA VAL A 130 -0.53 -1.67 15.72
C VAL A 130 -0.66 -3.18 15.69
N ASN A 131 -1.67 -3.67 14.99
CA ASN A 131 -1.92 -5.08 14.73
C ASN A 131 -1.41 -5.43 13.34
N ILE A 132 -0.69 -6.55 13.20
CA ILE A 132 -0.12 -7.01 11.94
C ILE A 132 -0.82 -8.27 11.49
N CYS A 133 -1.35 -8.26 10.26
CA CYS A 133 -1.88 -9.42 9.56
C CYS A 133 -0.97 -9.82 8.40
N CYS A 134 -1.06 -11.08 7.97
CA CYS A 134 -0.37 -11.55 6.78
C CYS A 134 -1.11 -11.08 5.53
N GLU A 135 -0.41 -10.44 4.62
CA GLU A 135 -0.89 -10.03 3.31
C GLU A 135 -1.37 -11.27 2.53
N GLY A 136 -2.43 -11.14 1.75
CA GLY A 136 -3.07 -12.24 1.03
C GLY A 136 -3.80 -13.23 1.94
N PHE A 137 -3.13 -13.79 2.95
CA PHE A 137 -3.77 -14.77 3.86
C PHE A 137 -4.96 -14.18 4.63
N SER A 138 -4.93 -12.89 4.95
CA SER A 138 -6.04 -12.20 5.61
C SER A 138 -7.35 -12.25 4.80
N ALA A 139 -7.29 -12.36 3.47
CA ALA A 139 -8.47 -12.53 2.62
C ALA A 139 -9.18 -13.87 2.85
N LEU A 140 -8.45 -14.91 3.24
CA LEU A 140 -9.02 -16.24 3.53
C LEU A 140 -9.86 -16.25 4.83
N ILE A 141 -9.66 -15.27 5.72
CA ILE A 141 -10.47 -15.13 6.94
C ILE A 141 -11.95 -14.87 6.57
N THR A 142 -12.21 -14.22 5.44
CA THR A 142 -13.56 -13.97 4.94
C THR A 142 -14.19 -15.19 4.25
N ARG A 143 -13.39 -16.22 3.99
CA ARG A 143 -13.79 -17.46 3.30
C ARG A 143 -13.25 -18.68 4.06
N PRO A 144 -13.66 -18.88 5.33
CA PRO A 144 -13.10 -19.91 6.20
C PRO A 144 -13.31 -21.35 5.67
N GLU A 145 -14.28 -21.54 4.79
CA GLU A 145 -14.51 -22.82 4.11
C GLU A 145 -13.31 -23.26 3.26
N LEU A 146 -12.56 -22.30 2.69
CA LEU A 146 -11.35 -22.58 1.89
C LEU A 146 -10.19 -23.12 2.75
N LEU A 147 -10.17 -22.82 4.05
CA LEU A 147 -9.13 -23.30 4.96
C LEU A 147 -9.32 -24.77 5.39
N LYS A 148 -10.41 -25.42 5.00
CA LYS A 148 -10.65 -26.84 5.27
C LYS A 148 -9.81 -27.75 4.39
N GLU A 149 -9.35 -27.23 3.26
CA GLU A 149 -8.54 -27.95 2.28
C GLU A 149 -7.18 -27.26 2.12
N ALA A 150 -6.20 -28.00 1.62
CA ALA A 150 -4.94 -27.42 1.21
C ALA A 150 -5.13 -26.62 -0.09
N LEU A 151 -4.61 -25.40 -0.13
CA LEU A 151 -4.73 -24.51 -1.30
C LEU A 151 -3.41 -23.79 -1.56
N PHE A 152 -3.29 -23.26 -2.75
CA PHE A 152 -2.20 -22.35 -3.11
C PHE A 152 -2.77 -20.94 -3.31
N LEU A 153 -2.33 -20.00 -2.45
CA LEU A 153 -2.70 -18.60 -2.52
C LEU A 153 -1.72 -17.88 -3.42
N ILE A 154 -2.23 -17.15 -4.40
CA ILE A 154 -1.43 -16.24 -5.25
C ILE A 154 -1.95 -14.84 -5.04
N GLU A 155 -1.04 -13.94 -4.74
CA GLU A 155 -1.29 -12.49 -4.64
C GLU A 155 -0.46 -11.76 -5.70
N ILE A 156 -1.13 -10.95 -6.52
CA ILE A 156 -0.50 -10.12 -7.56
C ILE A 156 -0.62 -8.66 -7.11
N GLY A 157 0.47 -8.14 -6.58
CA GLY A 157 0.60 -6.74 -6.21
C GLY A 157 1.01 -5.86 -7.40
N GLY A 158 1.12 -4.55 -7.17
CA GLY A 158 1.63 -3.62 -8.18
C GLY A 158 3.10 -3.87 -8.53
N VAL A 159 3.91 -4.19 -7.54
CA VAL A 159 5.37 -4.38 -7.68
C VAL A 159 5.76 -5.85 -7.59
N ASP A 160 5.11 -6.63 -6.75
CA ASP A 160 5.45 -8.00 -6.41
C ASP A 160 4.34 -8.99 -6.74
N LEU A 161 4.75 -10.23 -6.95
CA LEU A 161 3.93 -11.42 -7.04
C LEU A 161 4.36 -12.34 -5.90
N THR A 162 3.43 -12.74 -5.05
CA THR A 162 3.68 -13.68 -3.98
C THR A 162 2.82 -14.92 -4.14
N GLY A 163 3.36 -16.06 -3.75
CA GLY A 163 2.62 -17.32 -3.71
C GLY A 163 2.92 -18.06 -2.41
N CYS A 164 1.89 -18.70 -1.85
CA CYS A 164 2.00 -19.42 -0.59
C CYS A 164 1.11 -20.66 -0.61
N PHE A 165 1.69 -21.79 -0.26
CA PHE A 165 0.90 -22.97 0.07
C PHE A 165 0.29 -22.79 1.47
N VAL A 166 -1.01 -23.04 1.56
CA VAL A 166 -1.78 -22.92 2.81
C VAL A 166 -2.38 -24.28 3.14
N ASN A 167 -2.06 -24.78 4.32
CA ASN A 167 -2.69 -25.95 4.92
C ASN A 167 -3.14 -25.53 6.33
N ARG A 168 -4.33 -24.97 6.44
CA ARG A 168 -4.90 -24.26 7.59
C ARG A 168 -4.12 -22.99 7.98
N THR A 169 -2.81 -23.02 7.85
CA THR A 169 -1.90 -21.87 8.06
C THR A 169 -0.92 -21.76 6.89
N PRO A 170 -0.34 -20.59 6.65
CA PRO A 170 0.71 -20.41 5.64
C PRO A 170 1.92 -21.31 5.91
N VAL A 171 2.42 -22.00 4.88
CA VAL A 171 3.61 -22.85 4.95
C VAL A 171 4.79 -22.09 4.35
N ALA A 172 5.61 -21.50 5.19
CA ALA A 172 6.71 -20.61 4.81
C ALA A 172 7.72 -21.28 3.83
N SER A 173 8.03 -22.55 4.02
CA SER A 173 8.94 -23.30 3.16
C SER A 173 8.39 -23.59 1.75
N GLN A 174 7.11 -23.35 1.53
CA GLN A 174 6.40 -23.53 0.25
C GLN A 174 5.79 -22.20 -0.20
N SER A 175 6.52 -21.12 -0.01
CA SER A 175 6.15 -19.79 -0.45
C SER A 175 7.25 -19.18 -1.30
N PHE A 176 6.88 -18.27 -2.17
CA PHE A 176 7.81 -17.47 -2.93
C PHE A 176 7.36 -16.01 -3.01
N ALA A 177 8.30 -15.12 -3.26
CA ALA A 177 8.06 -13.75 -3.64
C ALA A 177 8.93 -13.40 -4.85
N SER A 178 8.40 -12.64 -5.77
CA SER A 178 9.08 -12.17 -6.98
C SER A 178 8.70 -10.72 -7.25
N GLU A 179 9.65 -9.91 -7.70
CA GLU A 179 9.41 -8.51 -8.12
C GLU A 179 8.74 -8.41 -9.50
N ARG A 180 7.77 -9.29 -9.77
CA ARG A 180 7.05 -9.39 -11.06
C ARG A 180 5.56 -9.10 -10.88
N GLY A 181 5.24 -7.96 -10.27
CA GLY A 181 3.86 -7.50 -10.14
C GLY A 181 3.31 -6.87 -11.43
N MET A 182 2.10 -6.30 -11.33
CA MET A 182 1.37 -5.69 -12.46
C MET A 182 2.14 -4.60 -13.19
N ASN A 183 3.11 -3.95 -12.53
CA ASN A 183 3.94 -2.92 -13.18
C ASN A 183 4.72 -3.44 -14.40
N ILE A 184 5.19 -4.70 -14.34
CA ILE A 184 5.88 -5.32 -15.49
C ILE A 184 4.88 -5.50 -16.64
N PHE A 185 3.68 -6.00 -16.31
CA PHE A 185 2.62 -6.15 -17.31
C PHE A 185 2.28 -4.82 -17.98
N TYR A 186 2.07 -3.75 -17.21
CA TYR A 186 1.77 -2.43 -17.77
C TYR A 186 2.95 -1.85 -18.57
N THR A 187 4.20 -2.13 -18.18
CA THR A 187 5.37 -1.72 -18.94
C THR A 187 5.39 -2.39 -20.33
N GLU A 188 5.14 -3.68 -20.39
CA GLU A 188 5.10 -4.39 -21.68
C GLU A 188 3.88 -3.97 -22.52
N LEU A 189 2.73 -3.78 -21.89
CA LEU A 189 1.52 -3.27 -22.57
C LEU A 189 1.76 -1.87 -23.16
N ALA A 190 2.39 -0.96 -22.43
CA ALA A 190 2.73 0.37 -22.90
C ALA A 190 3.66 0.31 -24.15
N LYS A 191 4.65 -0.58 -24.15
CA LYS A 191 5.53 -0.80 -25.31
C LYS A 191 4.74 -1.29 -26.54
N VAL A 192 3.84 -2.26 -26.34
CA VAL A 192 3.01 -2.79 -27.43
C VAL A 192 2.09 -1.68 -27.99
N LEU A 193 1.43 -0.92 -27.14
CA LEU A 193 0.58 0.21 -27.55
C LEU A 193 1.39 1.24 -28.33
N THR A 194 2.54 1.67 -27.80
CA THR A 194 3.43 2.62 -28.47
C THR A 194 3.86 2.12 -29.86
N SER A 195 4.19 0.83 -29.98
CA SER A 195 4.62 0.25 -31.27
C SER A 195 3.49 0.15 -32.30
N LYS A 196 2.22 -0.03 -31.86
CA LYS A 196 1.06 -0.15 -32.75
C LYS A 196 0.51 1.20 -33.17
N THR A 197 0.48 2.18 -32.27
CA THR A 197 -0.16 3.48 -32.52
C THR A 197 0.82 4.58 -32.91
N LEU A 198 2.13 4.37 -32.71
CA LEU A 198 3.19 5.39 -32.83
C LEU A 198 3.02 6.59 -31.86
N GLU A 199 2.19 6.43 -30.84
CA GLU A 199 2.03 7.38 -29.74
C GLU A 199 2.76 6.88 -28.50
N SER A 200 3.27 7.78 -27.67
CA SER A 200 3.98 7.40 -26.45
C SER A 200 2.98 7.09 -25.33
N TYR A 201 3.05 5.89 -24.77
CA TYR A 201 2.25 5.46 -23.61
C TYR A 201 3.15 5.24 -22.40
N SER A 202 2.73 5.79 -21.26
CA SER A 202 3.30 5.47 -19.95
C SER A 202 2.65 4.21 -19.34
N ASN A 203 3.25 3.69 -18.26
CA ASN A 203 2.62 2.59 -17.50
C ASN A 203 1.23 2.98 -16.96
N LYS A 204 1.05 4.25 -16.56
CA LYS A 204 -0.23 4.76 -16.09
C LYS A 204 -1.28 4.77 -17.20
N ASP A 205 -0.90 5.15 -18.41
CA ASP A 205 -1.80 5.11 -19.56
C ASP A 205 -2.21 3.67 -19.89
N ALA A 206 -1.25 2.74 -19.86
CA ALA A 206 -1.50 1.32 -20.08
C ALA A 206 -2.43 0.72 -19.00
N GLU A 207 -2.24 1.08 -17.72
CA GLU A 207 -3.13 0.69 -16.62
C GLU A 207 -4.54 1.23 -16.82
N LEU A 208 -4.69 2.50 -17.17
CA LEU A 208 -5.99 3.12 -17.42
C LEU A 208 -6.72 2.45 -18.60
N LEU A 209 -6.02 2.18 -19.70
CA LEU A 209 -6.57 1.51 -20.87
C LEU A 209 -6.96 0.06 -20.54
N TYR A 210 -6.12 -0.68 -19.81
CA TYR A 210 -6.43 -2.04 -19.38
C TYR A 210 -7.68 -2.11 -18.51
N ASN A 211 -7.81 -1.20 -17.54
CA ASN A 211 -8.96 -1.14 -16.64
C ASN A 211 -10.25 -0.70 -17.36
N LYS A 212 -10.13 -0.06 -18.51
CA LYS A 212 -11.24 0.37 -19.37
C LYS A 212 -11.39 -0.46 -20.64
N TYR A 213 -10.82 -1.68 -20.64
CA TYR A 213 -10.76 -2.53 -21.84
C TYR A 213 -12.11 -2.67 -22.55
N GLU A 214 -13.20 -2.82 -21.81
CA GLU A 214 -14.55 -2.94 -22.37
C GLU A 214 -15.01 -1.66 -23.11
N GLU A 215 -14.42 -0.51 -22.76
CA GLU A 215 -14.71 0.80 -23.36
C GLU A 215 -13.81 1.08 -24.59
N LEU A 216 -12.79 0.25 -24.85
CA LEU A 216 -11.87 0.46 -25.96
C LEU A 216 -12.53 0.14 -27.30
N THR A 217 -12.08 0.84 -28.34
CA THR A 217 -12.45 0.53 -29.73
C THR A 217 -11.85 -0.80 -30.17
N ASP A 218 -12.47 -1.45 -31.16
CA ASP A 218 -12.04 -2.77 -31.64
C ASP A 218 -10.59 -2.76 -32.18
N ASP A 219 -10.12 -1.64 -32.71
CA ASP A 219 -8.72 -1.47 -33.16
C ASP A 219 -7.73 -1.52 -32.02
N LEU A 220 -8.10 -1.10 -30.80
CA LEU A 220 -7.26 -1.13 -29.63
C LEU A 220 -7.35 -2.44 -28.82
N LYS A 221 -8.37 -3.27 -29.11
CA LYS A 221 -8.54 -4.59 -28.48
C LYS A 221 -7.74 -5.70 -29.17
N GLN A 222 -7.19 -5.46 -30.36
CA GLN A 222 -6.34 -6.39 -31.11
C GLN A 222 -4.86 -6.27 -30.73
#